data_f767b17b5f3159ca7c7ff91a37821dfb
#
_entry.id   f767b17b5f3159ca7c7ff91a37821dfb
#
_cell.length_a   1.000
_cell.length_b   1.000
_cell.length_c   1.000
_cell.angle_alpha   90.00
_cell.angle_beta   90.00
_cell.angle_gamma   90.00
#
_symmetry.space_group_name_H-M   'P 1'
#
loop_
_entity.id
_entity.type
_entity.pdbx_description
1 polymer ?
#
loop_
_entity_poly.entity_id
_entity_poly.type
_entity_poly.pdbx_seq_one_letter_code
_entity_poly.pdbx_strand_id
1 'polypeptide(L)'
;MRVNAQLKVPCLVAGMISGADSIDDMDLLRHGAMDVLSGGIRAPSTLGSHLRSYTWGNVRQLEAVNRQLLAALAARTQLLPGADVLAFVDIDSMQKRVYGHHKQGARFGHTKIQGKSLLVRGLNALAAVVSTPLSAPVIAATRLRGGNAASARGAASFAAGAIATAREAGCTGTIVVRMDSAYYAAKVIAAIRRAGALFSVTVPMIPRSRPRSRLYPRMPGRPSGTRARSGMTSCAPGSPTRRSPRPGTRRSPR
;
A
#
# COMPACT_ATOMS: atom_id res chain seq x y z
N MET A 1 18.27 -24.52 -10.38
CA MET A 1 16.85 -24.89 -10.16
C MET A 1 16.55 -24.80 -8.66
N ARG A 2 15.54 -24.03 -8.23
CA ARG A 2 15.26 -23.85 -6.79
C ARG A 2 14.48 -25.05 -6.29
N VAL A 3 15.17 -25.96 -5.62
CA VAL A 3 14.56 -27.18 -5.08
C VAL A 3 13.41 -26.83 -4.13
N ASN A 4 12.24 -27.43 -4.37
CA ASN A 4 11.04 -27.34 -3.53
C ASN A 4 10.49 -25.91 -3.30
N ALA A 5 10.54 -25.04 -4.32
CA ALA A 5 9.93 -23.70 -4.23
C ALA A 5 8.42 -23.78 -3.93
N GLN A 6 7.74 -24.77 -4.50
CA GLN A 6 6.30 -25.06 -4.29
C GLN A 6 5.94 -25.37 -2.83
N LEU A 7 6.89 -25.79 -2.01
CA LEU A 7 6.66 -26.04 -0.58
C LEU A 7 7.08 -24.84 0.30
N LYS A 8 7.99 -23.99 -0.19
CA LYS A 8 8.53 -22.87 0.57
C LYS A 8 7.63 -21.63 0.50
N VAL A 9 7.04 -21.37 -0.68
CA VAL A 9 6.15 -20.22 -0.84
C VAL A 9 4.88 -20.35 0.00
N PRO A 10 4.16 -21.49 0.01
CA PRO A 10 3.03 -21.68 0.92
C PRO A 10 3.40 -21.52 2.40
N CYS A 11 4.59 -22.01 2.83
CA CYS A 11 5.05 -21.77 4.20
C CYS A 11 5.18 -20.28 4.53
N LEU A 12 5.79 -19.48 3.62
CA LEU A 12 5.92 -18.04 3.83
C LEU A 12 4.57 -17.34 3.88
N VAL A 13 3.64 -17.74 3.00
CA VAL A 13 2.27 -17.20 2.99
C VAL A 13 1.53 -17.58 4.28
N ALA A 14 1.62 -18.84 4.73
CA ALA A 14 1.03 -19.27 5.99
C ALA A 14 1.59 -18.47 7.18
N GLY A 15 2.90 -18.22 7.21
CA GLY A 15 3.53 -17.35 8.20
C GLY A 15 2.96 -15.94 8.22
N MET A 16 2.85 -15.30 7.06
CA MET A 16 2.27 -13.96 6.94
C MET A 16 0.82 -13.90 7.41
N ILE A 17 0.01 -14.90 7.06
CA ILE A 17 -1.40 -15.01 7.50
C ILE A 17 -1.49 -15.20 9.01
N SER A 18 -0.53 -15.94 9.61
CA SER A 18 -0.47 -16.18 11.06
C SER A 18 0.18 -15.05 11.85
N GLY A 19 0.58 -13.96 11.19
CA GLY A 19 1.15 -12.78 11.85
C GLY A 19 2.66 -12.83 12.07
N ALA A 20 3.40 -13.69 11.37
CA ALA A 20 4.86 -13.73 11.46
C ALA A 20 5.47 -12.43 10.87
N ASP A 21 6.21 -11.69 11.67
CA ASP A 21 6.89 -10.45 11.27
C ASP A 21 8.33 -10.69 10.78
N SER A 22 8.90 -11.82 11.12
CA SER A 22 10.26 -12.22 10.78
C SER A 22 10.34 -13.67 10.29
N ILE A 23 11.50 -14.03 9.75
CA ILE A 23 11.76 -15.43 9.38
C ILE A 23 11.89 -16.32 10.60
N ASP A 24 12.33 -15.78 11.73
CA ASP A 24 12.51 -16.53 12.97
C ASP A 24 11.15 -16.93 13.59
N ASP A 25 10.11 -16.12 13.41
CA ASP A 25 8.75 -16.43 13.84
C ASP A 25 8.17 -17.68 13.14
N MET A 26 8.72 -18.03 11.98
CA MET A 26 8.34 -19.24 11.26
C MET A 26 8.62 -20.53 12.06
N ASP A 27 9.51 -20.45 13.05
CA ASP A 27 9.78 -21.61 13.90
C ASP A 27 8.59 -21.93 14.83
N LEU A 28 7.87 -20.91 15.28
CA LEU A 28 6.65 -21.07 16.06
C LEU A 28 5.57 -21.86 15.30
N LEU A 29 5.52 -21.70 13.98
CA LEU A 29 4.56 -22.39 13.11
C LEU A 29 4.91 -23.86 12.84
N ARG A 30 6.07 -24.33 13.27
CA ARG A 30 6.50 -25.73 13.12
C ARG A 30 5.97 -26.63 14.24
N HIS A 31 5.25 -26.05 15.20
CA HIS A 31 4.69 -26.74 16.34
C HIS A 31 3.16 -26.85 16.24
N GLY A 32 2.59 -27.79 16.95
CA GLY A 32 1.14 -28.02 16.99
C GLY A 32 0.58 -28.55 15.66
N ALA A 33 -0.67 -28.22 15.39
CA ALA A 33 -1.40 -28.69 14.21
C ALA A 33 -1.01 -28.00 12.88
N MET A 34 -0.10 -27.04 12.88
CA MET A 34 0.27 -26.26 11.68
C MET A 34 0.93 -27.13 10.60
N ASP A 35 1.64 -28.18 10.98
CA ASP A 35 2.22 -29.13 10.02
C ASP A 35 1.15 -29.82 9.16
N VAL A 36 0.03 -30.17 9.78
CA VAL A 36 -1.11 -30.82 9.10
C VAL A 36 -1.79 -29.83 8.14
N LEU A 37 -2.02 -28.59 8.59
CA LEU A 37 -2.71 -27.57 7.82
C LEU A 37 -1.88 -27.07 6.62
N SER A 38 -0.57 -27.03 6.76
CA SER A 38 0.33 -26.38 5.77
C SER A 38 1.18 -27.37 4.97
N GLY A 39 1.00 -28.67 5.13
CA GLY A 39 1.82 -29.69 4.48
C GLY A 39 3.29 -29.66 4.89
N GLY A 40 3.56 -29.22 6.13
CA GLY A 40 4.87 -29.07 6.74
C GLY A 40 5.49 -27.70 6.57
N ILE A 41 5.81 -27.05 7.70
CA ILE A 41 6.50 -25.75 7.73
C ILE A 41 8.02 -25.96 7.65
N ARG A 42 8.65 -25.29 6.69
CA ARG A 42 10.10 -25.39 6.50
C ARG A 42 10.84 -24.54 7.53
N ALA A 43 12.04 -25.00 7.93
CA ALA A 43 12.87 -24.31 8.91
C ALA A 43 13.18 -22.85 8.49
N PRO A 44 13.29 -21.91 9.44
CA PRO A 44 13.62 -20.50 9.18
C PRO A 44 14.86 -20.31 8.32
N SER A 45 15.92 -21.09 8.56
CA SER A 45 17.15 -21.05 7.77
C SER A 45 16.93 -21.41 6.28
N THR A 46 16.06 -22.40 6.02
CA THR A 46 15.67 -22.83 4.66
C THR A 46 14.87 -21.75 3.95
N LEU A 47 13.90 -21.15 4.63
CA LEU A 47 13.07 -20.06 4.10
C LEU A 47 13.90 -18.78 3.89
N GLY A 48 14.75 -18.43 4.82
CA GLY A 48 15.67 -17.31 4.70
C GLY A 48 16.64 -17.46 3.53
N SER A 49 17.20 -18.65 3.31
CA SER A 49 18.04 -18.94 2.16
C SER A 49 17.27 -18.87 0.84
N HIS A 50 16.02 -19.29 0.83
CA HIS A 50 15.14 -19.18 -0.32
C HIS A 50 14.86 -17.69 -0.65
N LEU A 51 14.51 -16.86 0.31
CA LEU A 51 14.29 -15.42 0.09
C LEU A 51 15.55 -14.69 -0.36
N ARG A 52 16.72 -15.00 0.21
CA ARG A 52 18.01 -14.41 -0.21
C ARG A 52 18.40 -14.75 -1.65
N SER A 53 17.83 -15.80 -2.22
CA SER A 53 18.09 -16.18 -3.62
C SER A 53 17.28 -15.35 -4.63
N TYR A 54 16.35 -14.50 -4.19
CA TYR A 54 15.59 -13.61 -5.08
C TYR A 54 16.43 -12.42 -5.52
N THR A 55 16.34 -12.08 -6.79
CA THR A 55 17.01 -10.96 -7.44
C THR A 55 15.99 -10.01 -8.04
N TRP A 56 16.46 -8.92 -8.66
CA TRP A 56 15.58 -7.98 -9.36
C TRP A 56 14.66 -8.64 -10.39
N GLY A 57 15.14 -9.60 -11.15
CA GLY A 57 14.31 -10.35 -12.11
C GLY A 57 13.14 -11.06 -11.44
N ASN A 58 13.36 -11.61 -10.25
CA ASN A 58 12.29 -12.27 -9.50
C ASN A 58 11.27 -11.28 -8.93
N VAL A 59 11.69 -10.07 -8.55
CA VAL A 59 10.75 -9.00 -8.17
C VAL A 59 9.80 -8.70 -9.32
N ARG A 60 10.32 -8.62 -10.56
CA ARG A 60 9.49 -8.41 -11.76
C ARG A 60 8.54 -9.58 -12.04
N GLN A 61 8.99 -10.82 -11.80
CA GLN A 61 8.14 -12.01 -11.91
C GLN A 61 7.00 -11.98 -10.89
N LEU A 62 7.27 -11.57 -9.64
CA LEU A 62 6.25 -11.43 -8.61
C LEU A 62 5.20 -10.37 -8.97
N GLU A 63 5.58 -9.27 -9.62
CA GLU A 63 4.63 -8.28 -10.14
C GLU A 63 3.65 -8.93 -11.14
N ALA A 64 4.17 -9.77 -12.05
CA ALA A 64 3.34 -10.47 -13.03
C ALA A 64 2.40 -11.51 -12.38
N VAL A 65 2.92 -12.27 -11.40
CA VAL A 65 2.12 -13.24 -10.63
C VAL A 65 0.99 -12.55 -9.86
N ASN A 66 1.29 -11.42 -9.20
CA ASN A 66 0.26 -10.64 -8.47
C ASN A 66 -0.86 -10.16 -9.42
N ARG A 67 -0.51 -9.70 -10.62
CA ARG A 67 -1.47 -9.27 -11.64
C ARG A 67 -2.40 -10.43 -12.06
N GLN A 68 -1.82 -11.59 -12.35
CA GLN A 68 -2.59 -12.78 -12.74
C GLN A 68 -3.50 -13.25 -11.59
N LEU A 69 -2.99 -13.27 -10.37
CA LEU A 69 -3.76 -13.65 -9.19
C LEU A 69 -4.96 -12.71 -8.99
N LEU A 70 -4.75 -11.40 -9.07
CA LEU A 70 -5.82 -10.42 -8.88
C LEU A 70 -6.89 -10.53 -9.96
N ALA A 71 -6.50 -10.67 -11.23
CA ALA A 71 -7.43 -10.86 -12.33
C ALA A 71 -8.25 -12.17 -12.17
N ALA A 72 -7.58 -13.27 -11.80
CA ALA A 72 -8.25 -14.56 -11.58
C ALA A 72 -9.20 -14.52 -10.37
N LEU A 73 -8.83 -13.78 -9.32
CA LEU A 73 -9.67 -13.60 -8.13
C LEU A 73 -10.89 -12.72 -8.45
N ALA A 74 -10.71 -11.61 -9.17
CA ALA A 74 -11.79 -10.73 -9.59
C ALA A 74 -12.80 -11.43 -10.51
N ALA A 75 -12.33 -12.37 -11.35
CA ALA A 75 -13.23 -13.18 -12.18
C ALA A 75 -14.10 -14.17 -11.39
N ARG A 76 -13.73 -14.50 -10.15
CA ARG A 76 -14.44 -15.45 -9.29
C ARG A 76 -15.25 -14.81 -8.17
N THR A 77 -14.93 -13.58 -7.83
CA THR A 77 -15.57 -12.86 -6.73
C THR A 77 -15.77 -11.40 -7.12
N GLN A 78 -16.81 -10.77 -6.60
CA GLN A 78 -17.04 -9.34 -6.80
C GLN A 78 -16.11 -8.50 -5.90
N LEU A 79 -14.83 -8.46 -6.26
CA LEU A 79 -13.80 -7.74 -5.50
C LEU A 79 -13.98 -6.22 -5.50
N LEU A 80 -14.41 -5.67 -6.62
CA LEU A 80 -14.44 -4.23 -6.89
C LEU A 80 -15.84 -3.81 -7.37
N PRO A 81 -16.89 -3.91 -6.54
CA PRO A 81 -18.22 -3.44 -6.91
C PRO A 81 -18.17 -1.94 -7.29
N GLY A 82 -18.87 -1.55 -8.38
CA GLY A 82 -18.85 -0.18 -8.91
C GLY A 82 -17.63 0.19 -9.75
N ALA A 83 -16.77 -0.77 -10.09
CA ALA A 83 -15.60 -0.57 -10.92
C ALA A 83 -15.93 -0.29 -12.41
N ASP A 84 -17.15 -0.54 -12.81
CA ASP A 84 -17.74 -0.16 -14.10
C ASP A 84 -18.03 1.36 -14.19
N VAL A 85 -18.12 2.05 -13.07
CA VAL A 85 -18.35 3.50 -13.00
C VAL A 85 -17.06 4.25 -12.64
N LEU A 86 -16.47 3.95 -11.48
CA LEU A 86 -15.33 4.69 -10.96
C LEU A 86 -14.42 3.81 -10.11
N ALA A 87 -13.13 3.85 -10.42
CA ALA A 87 -12.09 3.24 -9.60
C ALA A 87 -10.97 4.24 -9.29
N PHE A 88 -10.40 4.14 -8.11
CA PHE A 88 -9.21 4.87 -7.69
C PHE A 88 -8.01 3.95 -7.67
N VAL A 89 -6.86 4.45 -8.12
CA VAL A 89 -5.56 3.77 -7.99
C VAL A 89 -4.65 4.68 -7.18
N ASP A 90 -4.44 4.33 -5.92
CA ASP A 90 -3.57 5.06 -5.01
C ASP A 90 -2.15 4.53 -5.12
N ILE A 91 -1.19 5.42 -5.40
CA ILE A 91 0.22 5.04 -5.50
C ILE A 91 1.02 5.76 -4.41
N ASP A 92 1.71 4.97 -3.61
CA ASP A 92 2.61 5.47 -2.58
C ASP A 92 3.85 4.59 -2.42
N SER A 93 4.85 5.09 -1.71
CA SER A 93 6.07 4.36 -1.42
C SER A 93 6.42 4.44 0.06
N MET A 94 6.90 3.32 0.58
CA MET A 94 7.34 3.24 1.96
C MET A 94 8.75 2.70 2.07
N GLN A 95 9.53 3.28 2.96
CA GLN A 95 10.86 2.78 3.32
C GLN A 95 10.71 1.66 4.34
N LYS A 96 11.13 0.45 3.97
CA LYS A 96 11.21 -0.70 4.87
C LYS A 96 12.63 -0.85 5.36
N ARG A 97 12.86 -0.62 6.65
CA ARG A 97 14.15 -0.81 7.29
C ARG A 97 14.57 -2.27 7.22
N VAL A 98 15.83 -2.52 6.90
CA VAL A 98 16.41 -3.87 6.88
C VAL A 98 17.71 -3.90 7.67
N TYR A 99 17.94 -5.02 8.33
CA TYR A 99 19.11 -5.28 9.16
C TYR A 99 20.05 -6.27 8.47
N GLY A 100 21.31 -6.27 8.87
CA GLY A 100 22.34 -7.15 8.32
C GLY A 100 23.10 -6.54 7.13
N HIS A 101 24.37 -6.94 6.97
CA HIS A 101 25.29 -6.32 6.03
C HIS A 101 25.02 -6.70 4.56
N HIS A 102 24.67 -7.96 4.29
CA HIS A 102 24.53 -8.51 2.95
C HIS A 102 23.05 -8.56 2.49
N LYS A 103 22.38 -7.40 2.45
CA LYS A 103 21.02 -7.28 1.91
C LYS A 103 21.08 -6.64 0.53
N GLN A 104 20.73 -7.39 -0.52
CA GLN A 104 20.74 -6.91 -1.89
C GLN A 104 19.80 -5.71 -2.07
N GLY A 105 20.30 -4.65 -2.67
CA GLY A 105 19.53 -3.42 -2.93
C GLY A 105 19.32 -2.53 -1.71
N ALA A 106 19.70 -2.95 -0.50
CA ALA A 106 19.59 -2.10 0.68
C ALA A 106 20.51 -0.88 0.58
N ARG A 107 19.94 0.31 0.70
CA ARG A 107 20.63 1.61 0.63
C ARG A 107 20.06 2.53 1.71
N PHE A 108 20.81 3.56 2.03
CA PHE A 108 20.33 4.61 2.93
C PHE A 108 19.33 5.51 2.19
N GLY A 109 18.14 5.67 2.75
CA GLY A 109 17.08 6.53 2.26
C GLY A 109 16.44 7.29 3.41
N HIS A 110 15.86 8.45 3.11
CA HIS A 110 15.14 9.24 4.09
C HIS A 110 13.77 8.62 4.37
N THR A 111 13.42 8.52 5.65
CA THR A 111 12.08 8.14 6.10
C THR A 111 11.66 9.03 7.26
N LYS A 112 10.36 9.27 7.41
CA LYS A 112 9.82 9.99 8.56
C LYS A 112 9.52 8.99 9.68
N ILE A 113 10.17 9.17 10.82
CA ILE A 113 9.91 8.42 12.04
C ILE A 113 9.58 9.45 13.14
N GLN A 114 8.41 9.36 13.74
CA GLN A 114 7.92 10.30 14.76
C GLN A 114 8.07 11.78 14.33
N GLY A 115 7.73 12.08 13.07
CA GLY A 115 7.81 13.44 12.52
C GLY A 115 9.21 13.90 12.10
N LYS A 116 10.28 13.17 12.45
CA LYS A 116 11.67 13.51 12.08
C LYS A 116 12.08 12.76 10.81
N SER A 117 12.76 13.45 9.89
CA SER A 117 13.37 12.83 8.72
C SER A 117 14.68 12.17 9.12
N LEU A 118 14.70 10.85 9.10
CA LEU A 118 15.89 10.06 9.46
C LEU A 118 16.41 9.32 8.24
N LEU A 119 17.74 9.21 8.17
CA LEU A 119 18.43 8.42 7.16
C LEU A 119 18.55 6.98 7.67
N VAL A 120 17.80 6.05 7.09
CA VAL A 120 17.82 4.65 7.48
C VAL A 120 18.21 3.75 6.31
N ARG A 121 18.94 2.69 6.61
CA ARG A 121 19.26 1.66 5.63
C ARG A 121 18.06 0.75 5.44
N GLY A 122 17.61 0.61 4.19
CA GLY A 122 16.41 -0.16 3.91
C GLY A 122 16.19 -0.45 2.43
N LEU A 123 15.00 -0.91 2.14
CA LEU A 123 14.44 -1.07 0.80
C LEU A 123 13.21 -0.18 0.67
N ASN A 124 12.97 0.34 -0.52
CA ASN A 124 11.80 1.15 -0.82
C ASN A 124 10.75 0.29 -1.52
N ALA A 125 9.59 0.11 -0.90
CA ALA A 125 8.45 -0.57 -1.49
C ALA A 125 7.51 0.47 -2.11
N LEU A 126 7.32 0.39 -3.42
CA LEU A 126 6.31 1.13 -4.15
C LEU A 126 5.06 0.25 -4.23
N ALA A 127 3.92 0.77 -3.83
CA ALA A 127 2.65 0.06 -3.84
C ALA A 127 1.59 0.84 -4.61
N ALA A 128 0.72 0.12 -5.29
CA ALA A 128 -0.51 0.64 -5.89
C ALA A 128 -1.69 -0.15 -5.34
N VAL A 129 -2.68 0.56 -4.87
CA VAL A 129 -3.92 -0.01 -4.32
C VAL A 129 -5.08 0.46 -5.18
N VAL A 130 -5.93 -0.47 -5.61
CA VAL A 130 -7.17 -0.15 -6.32
C VAL A 130 -8.36 -0.25 -5.37
N SER A 131 -9.27 0.71 -5.47
CA SER A 131 -10.52 0.74 -4.72
C SER A 131 -11.62 1.40 -5.53
N THR A 132 -12.87 1.15 -5.14
CA THR A 132 -14.03 1.90 -5.61
C THR A 132 -14.71 2.58 -4.41
N PRO A 133 -15.68 3.48 -4.60
CA PRO A 133 -16.48 3.99 -3.50
C PRO A 133 -17.23 2.92 -2.69
N LEU A 134 -17.38 1.72 -3.26
CA LEU A 134 -18.16 0.61 -2.69
C LEU A 134 -17.31 -0.58 -2.26
N SER A 135 -15.98 -0.55 -2.48
CA SER A 135 -15.09 -1.67 -2.19
C SER A 135 -14.04 -1.35 -1.13
N ALA A 136 -13.60 -2.37 -0.40
CA ALA A 136 -12.33 -2.31 0.32
C ALA A 136 -11.17 -2.17 -0.67
N PRO A 137 -10.04 -1.54 -0.25
CA PRO A 137 -8.87 -1.41 -1.09
C PRO A 137 -8.16 -2.76 -1.33
N VAL A 138 -7.71 -3.00 -2.56
CA VAL A 138 -7.01 -4.21 -2.99
C VAL A 138 -5.66 -3.84 -3.60
N ILE A 139 -4.60 -4.59 -3.27
CA ILE A 139 -3.27 -4.34 -3.83
C ILE A 139 -3.23 -4.70 -5.31
N ALA A 140 -3.13 -3.71 -6.19
CA ALA A 140 -3.03 -3.89 -7.63
C ALA A 140 -1.59 -4.20 -8.09
N ALA A 141 -0.61 -3.56 -7.48
CA ALA A 141 0.79 -3.76 -7.82
C ALA A 141 1.71 -3.45 -6.64
N THR A 142 2.85 -4.15 -6.59
CA THR A 142 3.93 -3.85 -5.65
C THR A 142 5.26 -3.94 -6.36
N ARG A 143 6.20 -3.05 -6.02
CA ARG A 143 7.57 -3.11 -6.56
C ARG A 143 8.58 -2.78 -5.48
N LEU A 144 9.46 -3.71 -5.19
CA LEU A 144 10.57 -3.48 -4.28
C LEU A 144 11.73 -2.81 -5.05
N ARG A 145 12.25 -1.70 -4.48
CA ARG A 145 13.33 -0.89 -5.08
C ARG A 145 14.46 -0.71 -4.08
N GLY A 146 15.60 -0.24 -4.55
CA GLY A 146 16.70 0.16 -3.66
C GLY A 146 16.25 1.25 -2.68
N GLY A 147 16.78 1.21 -1.45
CA GLY A 147 16.36 2.12 -0.37
C GLY A 147 16.54 3.60 -0.65
N ASN A 148 17.42 3.98 -1.57
CA ASN A 148 17.65 5.36 -2.02
C ASN A 148 16.83 5.75 -3.25
N ALA A 149 15.85 4.95 -3.64
CA ALA A 149 15.04 5.26 -4.82
C ALA A 149 14.15 6.49 -4.56
N ALA A 150 14.30 7.52 -5.37
CA ALA A 150 13.36 8.65 -5.39
C ALA A 150 11.95 8.17 -5.79
N SER A 151 10.90 8.80 -5.26
CA SER A 151 9.51 8.38 -5.48
C SER A 151 9.15 8.26 -6.96
N ALA A 152 9.52 9.24 -7.77
CA ALA A 152 9.23 9.25 -9.21
C ALA A 152 10.05 8.22 -10.02
N ARG A 153 11.13 7.63 -9.46
CA ARG A 153 11.95 6.64 -10.17
C ARG A 153 11.16 5.36 -10.43
N GLY A 154 10.93 5.04 -11.70
CA GLY A 154 10.17 3.87 -12.13
C GLY A 154 8.65 3.99 -11.93
N ALA A 155 8.15 5.11 -11.40
CA ALA A 155 6.73 5.32 -11.14
C ALA A 155 5.90 5.35 -12.43
N ALA A 156 6.44 5.86 -13.54
CA ALA A 156 5.71 5.92 -14.81
C ALA A 156 5.31 4.52 -15.31
N SER A 157 6.26 3.59 -15.39
CA SER A 157 5.98 2.20 -15.79
C SER A 157 5.17 1.44 -14.76
N PHE A 158 5.33 1.77 -13.48
CA PHE A 158 4.58 1.19 -12.38
C PHE A 158 3.11 1.61 -12.43
N ALA A 159 2.82 2.90 -12.62
CA ALA A 159 1.47 3.42 -12.74
C ALA A 159 0.73 2.82 -13.94
N ALA A 160 1.39 2.76 -15.11
CA ALA A 160 0.82 2.11 -16.29
C ALA A 160 0.50 0.62 -16.03
N GLY A 161 1.40 -0.10 -15.34
CA GLY A 161 1.18 -1.49 -14.95
C GLY A 161 0.03 -1.65 -13.96
N ALA A 162 -0.08 -0.77 -12.97
CA ALA A 162 -1.18 -0.80 -11.99
C ALA A 162 -2.54 -0.52 -12.66
N ILE A 163 -2.60 0.43 -13.60
CA ILE A 163 -3.80 0.71 -14.38
C ILE A 163 -4.19 -0.52 -15.22
N ALA A 164 -3.22 -1.16 -15.89
CA ALA A 164 -3.48 -2.38 -16.65
C ALA A 164 -4.01 -3.51 -15.75
N THR A 165 -3.43 -3.70 -14.56
CA THR A 165 -3.92 -4.65 -13.57
C THR A 165 -5.36 -4.34 -13.13
N ALA A 166 -5.68 -3.06 -12.87
CA ALA A 166 -7.03 -2.64 -12.52
C ALA A 166 -8.03 -2.94 -13.66
N ARG A 167 -7.64 -2.68 -14.91
CA ARG A 167 -8.46 -3.03 -16.08
C ARG A 167 -8.72 -4.53 -16.19
N GLU A 168 -7.71 -5.36 -15.99
CA GLU A 168 -7.84 -6.82 -15.99
C GLU A 168 -8.66 -7.34 -14.81
N ALA A 169 -8.65 -6.62 -13.69
CA ALA A 169 -9.51 -6.93 -12.54
C ALA A 169 -10.96 -6.42 -12.67
N GLY A 170 -11.35 -5.92 -13.87
CA GLY A 170 -12.73 -5.53 -14.15
C GLY A 170 -13.05 -4.04 -14.01
N CYS A 171 -12.08 -3.17 -13.80
CA CYS A 171 -12.32 -1.72 -13.77
C CYS A 171 -12.54 -1.19 -15.20
N THR A 172 -13.76 -1.23 -15.68
CA THR A 172 -14.13 -0.75 -17.04
C THR A 172 -14.46 0.75 -17.07
N GLY A 173 -14.89 1.33 -15.94
CA GLY A 173 -15.24 2.72 -15.81
C GLY A 173 -14.05 3.68 -15.78
N THR A 174 -14.28 4.88 -15.27
CA THR A 174 -13.24 5.89 -15.08
C THR A 174 -12.22 5.45 -14.03
N ILE A 175 -10.93 5.49 -14.36
CA ILE A 175 -9.85 5.28 -13.38
C ILE A 175 -9.21 6.63 -13.07
N VAL A 176 -9.09 6.94 -11.77
CA VAL A 176 -8.39 8.12 -11.25
C VAL A 176 -7.19 7.67 -10.44
N VAL A 177 -5.99 7.97 -10.91
CA VAL A 177 -4.74 7.71 -10.17
C VAL A 177 -4.49 8.84 -9.20
N ARG A 178 -4.35 8.52 -7.90
CA ARG A 178 -4.07 9.48 -6.83
C ARG A 178 -2.64 9.29 -6.32
N MET A 179 -1.91 10.39 -6.17
CA MET A 179 -0.50 10.38 -5.75
C MET A 179 -0.17 11.65 -4.96
N ASP A 180 0.86 11.58 -4.13
CA ASP A 180 1.42 12.74 -3.46
C ASP A 180 2.34 13.57 -4.38
N SER A 181 2.85 14.67 -3.86
CA SER A 181 3.70 15.61 -4.61
C SER A 181 5.06 15.03 -5.02
N ALA A 182 5.53 13.97 -4.39
CA ALA A 182 6.80 13.31 -4.73
C ALA A 182 6.75 12.60 -6.09
N TYR A 183 5.53 12.36 -6.62
CA TYR A 183 5.32 11.78 -7.95
C TYR A 183 5.00 12.81 -9.02
N TYR A 184 4.98 14.11 -8.69
CA TYR A 184 4.74 15.17 -9.66
C TYR A 184 5.89 15.28 -10.68
N ALA A 185 5.81 14.47 -11.71
CA ALA A 185 6.78 14.44 -12.80
C ALA A 185 6.09 14.23 -14.15
N ALA A 186 6.51 14.98 -15.16
CA ALA A 186 5.90 14.94 -16.50
C ALA A 186 5.82 13.53 -17.08
N LYS A 187 6.86 12.70 -16.88
CA LYS A 187 6.90 11.31 -17.36
C LYS A 187 5.84 10.43 -16.70
N VAL A 188 5.54 10.65 -15.42
CA VAL A 188 4.50 9.89 -14.67
C VAL A 188 3.12 10.29 -15.16
N ILE A 189 2.84 11.59 -15.24
CA ILE A 189 1.57 12.12 -15.72
C ILE A 189 1.29 11.68 -17.16
N ALA A 190 2.30 11.77 -18.03
CA ALA A 190 2.17 11.33 -19.42
C ALA A 190 1.90 9.82 -19.54
N ALA A 191 2.49 8.97 -18.66
CA ALA A 191 2.24 7.55 -18.65
C ALA A 191 0.81 7.21 -18.23
N ILE A 192 0.28 7.88 -17.21
CA ILE A 192 -1.11 7.72 -16.74
C ILE A 192 -2.10 8.12 -17.84
N ARG A 193 -1.88 9.27 -18.47
CA ARG A 193 -2.75 9.73 -19.57
C ARG A 193 -2.72 8.78 -20.77
N ARG A 194 -1.55 8.28 -21.15
CA ARG A 194 -1.44 7.27 -22.23
C ARG A 194 -2.13 5.96 -21.88
N ALA A 195 -2.20 5.60 -20.60
CA ALA A 195 -2.93 4.42 -20.12
C ALA A 195 -4.46 4.66 -20.02
N GLY A 196 -4.96 5.80 -20.47
CA GLY A 196 -6.40 6.11 -20.49
C GLY A 196 -6.98 6.37 -19.09
N ALA A 197 -6.19 6.91 -18.16
CA ALA A 197 -6.64 7.24 -16.81
C ALA A 197 -6.51 8.74 -16.53
N LEU A 198 -7.34 9.22 -15.62
CA LEU A 198 -7.23 10.54 -15.02
C LEU A 198 -6.22 10.50 -13.86
N PHE A 199 -5.80 11.67 -13.38
CA PHE A 199 -4.91 11.75 -12.23
C PHE A 199 -5.28 12.88 -11.28
N SER A 200 -5.00 12.67 -10.02
CA SER A 200 -5.01 13.65 -8.95
C SER A 200 -3.64 13.63 -8.26
N VAL A 201 -2.91 14.71 -8.31
CA VAL A 201 -1.57 14.81 -7.72
C VAL A 201 -1.42 16.15 -7.01
N THR A 202 -0.89 16.11 -5.80
CA THR A 202 -0.54 17.34 -5.07
C THR A 202 0.65 18.01 -5.74
N VAL A 203 0.53 19.30 -6.02
CA VAL A 203 1.63 20.08 -6.61
C VAL A 203 2.32 20.88 -5.51
N PRO A 204 3.66 20.81 -5.36
CA PRO A 204 4.38 21.66 -4.42
C PRO A 204 4.19 23.14 -4.78
N MET A 205 3.88 23.96 -3.79
CA MET A 205 3.77 25.41 -3.95
C MET A 205 5.18 26.02 -4.03
N ILE A 206 5.81 25.92 -5.20
CA ILE A 206 7.08 26.61 -5.47
C ILE A 206 6.81 27.97 -6.13
N PRO A 207 7.62 29.00 -5.86
CA PRO A 207 7.40 30.35 -6.40
C PRO A 207 7.26 30.41 -7.93
N ARG A 208 7.90 29.50 -8.65
CA ARG A 208 7.83 29.40 -10.13
C ARG A 208 6.53 28.78 -10.67
N SER A 209 5.71 28.14 -9.85
CA SER A 209 4.43 27.54 -10.28
C SER A 209 3.26 28.55 -10.23
N ARG A 210 3.44 29.71 -9.58
CA ARG A 210 2.43 30.78 -9.51
C ARG A 210 1.97 31.33 -10.88
N PRO A 211 2.81 31.54 -11.91
CA PRO A 211 2.33 32.05 -13.20
C PRO A 211 1.55 31.03 -14.03
N ARG A 212 1.79 29.71 -13.83
CA ARG A 212 1.12 28.66 -14.63
C ARG A 212 -0.28 28.30 -14.16
N SER A 213 -0.66 28.62 -12.93
CA SER A 213 -2.03 28.46 -12.46
C SER A 213 -3.04 29.42 -13.08
N ARG A 214 -2.55 30.47 -13.78
CA ARG A 214 -3.40 31.38 -14.55
C ARG A 214 -3.89 30.82 -15.90
N LEU A 215 -3.39 29.66 -16.32
CA LEU A 215 -3.73 29.02 -17.61
C LEU A 215 -4.96 28.10 -17.55
N TYR A 216 -5.55 27.91 -16.38
CA TYR A 216 -6.88 27.31 -16.32
C TYR A 216 -7.92 28.39 -16.52
N PRO A 217 -8.75 28.34 -17.57
CA PRO A 217 -9.87 29.25 -17.69
C PRO A 217 -10.71 29.12 -16.42
N ARG A 218 -10.98 30.25 -15.78
CA ARG A 218 -11.98 30.29 -14.69
C ARG A 218 -13.26 29.70 -15.28
N MET A 219 -13.71 28.58 -14.74
CA MET A 219 -15.08 28.15 -14.99
C MET A 219 -15.99 29.32 -14.70
N PRO A 220 -16.95 29.66 -15.56
CA PRO A 220 -17.88 30.76 -15.31
C PRO A 220 -18.53 30.57 -13.95
N GLY A 221 -18.40 31.61 -13.14
CA GLY A 221 -18.65 31.55 -11.71
C GLY A 221 -20.06 31.13 -11.37
N ARG A 222 -20.16 30.26 -10.40
CA ARG A 222 -21.31 30.24 -9.49
C ARG A 222 -21.43 31.65 -8.88
N PRO A 223 -22.60 32.28 -8.87
CA PRO A 223 -22.79 33.58 -8.22
C PRO A 223 -22.38 33.45 -6.74
N SER A 224 -21.62 34.43 -6.28
CA SER A 224 -21.21 34.57 -4.89
C SER A 224 -22.45 34.69 -4.01
N GLY A 225 -22.89 33.54 -3.50
CA GLY A 225 -23.88 33.49 -2.44
C GLY A 225 -23.26 34.12 -1.19
N THR A 226 -23.97 35.08 -0.67
CA THR A 226 -23.81 35.86 0.55
C THR A 226 -23.11 35.07 1.67
N ARG A 227 -22.09 35.69 2.25
CA ARG A 227 -21.44 35.27 3.50
C ARG A 227 -22.48 35.09 4.59
N ALA A 228 -22.90 33.87 4.86
CA ALA A 228 -23.61 33.56 6.08
C ALA A 228 -22.58 33.58 7.23
N ARG A 229 -22.70 34.53 8.13
CA ARG A 229 -22.05 34.54 9.43
C ARG A 229 -22.58 33.31 10.19
N SER A 230 -21.74 32.27 10.33
CA SER A 230 -22.05 31.19 11.25
C SER A 230 -21.88 31.70 12.67
N GLY A 231 -22.98 32.04 13.32
CA GLY A 231 -23.03 32.17 14.75
C GLY A 231 -22.78 30.80 15.38
N MET A 232 -21.71 30.68 16.14
CA MET A 232 -21.48 29.54 17.02
C MET A 232 -22.53 29.60 18.14
N THR A 233 -23.57 28.81 18.06
CA THR A 233 -24.42 28.50 19.20
C THR A 233 -23.85 27.27 19.88
N SER A 234 -23.27 27.45 21.05
CA SER A 234 -22.83 26.39 21.93
C SER A 234 -24.05 25.63 22.46
N CYS A 235 -24.28 24.42 22.00
CA CYS A 235 -25.15 23.48 22.69
C CYS A 235 -24.28 22.64 23.64
N ALA A 236 -24.45 22.88 24.93
CA ALA A 236 -23.95 22.01 25.98
C ALA A 236 -24.77 20.71 26.03
N PRO A 237 -24.17 19.54 26.08
CA PRO A 237 -24.91 18.33 26.41
C PRO A 237 -24.92 18.13 27.92
N GLY A 238 -26.10 18.04 28.46
CA GLY A 238 -26.35 17.61 29.84
C GLY A 238 -25.95 16.12 30.01
N SER A 239 -25.13 15.87 31.00
CA SER A 239 -24.81 14.53 31.50
C SER A 239 -25.97 13.96 32.32
N PRO A 240 -26.14 12.64 32.30
CA PRO A 240 -26.40 11.94 33.54
C PRO A 240 -25.28 10.91 33.82
N THR A 241 -24.64 11.15 34.94
CA THR A 241 -23.74 10.22 35.62
C THR A 241 -24.44 8.93 35.98
N ARG A 242 -24.00 7.79 35.43
CA ARG A 242 -24.24 6.49 36.03
C ARG A 242 -22.92 5.98 36.63
N ARG A 243 -22.87 6.01 37.96
CA ARG A 243 -21.86 5.33 38.77
C ARG A 243 -22.06 3.82 38.62
N SER A 244 -21.05 3.10 38.15
CA SER A 244 -20.93 1.67 38.33
C SER A 244 -20.16 1.35 39.62
N PRO A 245 -20.57 0.31 40.38
CA PRO A 245 -19.93 -0.02 41.64
C PRO A 245 -18.60 -0.76 41.40
N ARG A 246 -17.62 -0.47 42.26
CA ARG A 246 -16.33 -1.19 42.35
C ARG A 246 -16.55 -2.58 42.92
N PRO A 247 -15.92 -3.64 42.42
CA PRO A 247 -15.90 -4.91 43.08
C PRO A 247 -14.91 -4.90 44.25
N GLY A 248 -15.41 -5.35 45.39
CA GLY A 248 -14.70 -5.43 46.66
C GLY A 248 -13.57 -6.47 46.65
N THR A 249 -12.52 -6.09 47.34
CA THR A 249 -11.40 -6.98 47.77
C THR A 249 -11.93 -8.10 48.69
N ARG A 250 -11.83 -9.35 48.22
CA ARG A 250 -11.93 -10.51 49.10
C ARG A 250 -10.52 -10.89 49.61
N ARG A 251 -10.33 -10.73 50.89
CA ARG A 251 -9.24 -11.35 51.67
C ARG A 251 -9.48 -12.84 51.74
N SER A 252 -8.49 -13.64 51.48
CA SER A 252 -8.46 -15.08 51.84
C SER A 252 -7.98 -15.23 53.29
N PRO A 253 -8.55 -16.18 54.07
CA PRO A 253 -7.96 -16.67 55.31
C PRO A 253 -7.15 -17.93 55.06
N ARG A 254 -5.97 -17.97 55.68
CA ARG A 254 -5.12 -19.10 56.09
C ARG A 254 -4.97 -20.31 55.17
#